data_a138e80903861cca36fd12a6ac549346
#
_entry.id   a138e80903861cca36fd12a6ac549346
#
_cell.length_a   1.000
_cell.length_b   1.000
_cell.length_c   1.000
_cell.angle_alpha   90.00
_cell.angle_beta   90.00
_cell.angle_gamma   90.00
#
_symmetry.space_group_name_H-M   'P 1'
#
loop_
_entity.id
_entity.type
_entity.pdbx_description
1 polymer ?
#
loop_
_entity_poly.entity_id
_entity_poly.type
_entity_poly.pdbx_seq_one_letter_code
_entity_poly.pdbx_strand_id
1 'polypeptide(L)'
;MIWPTSLVVSGDPIRDGSQSTDRQLAGADRLRSMSVETEAVREATDEVVEAFARLLPQLSTKAKRLDHEAVGRLTGTSTNTLLVARVEGVIVGTLMLVMSPLPSGLRAHIEDVVVDAAARGHGVGRALIDKALGLAADAGARTIDLTSRPSREAANRLYERAGFRRRESTVYRVALD
;
A
#
# COMPACT_ATOMS: atom_id res chain seq x y z
N MET A 1 -54.49 37.29 -48.78
CA MET A 1 -55.35 36.09 -48.63
C MET A 1 -54.46 34.92 -48.16
N ILE A 2 -54.72 34.40 -46.96
CA ILE A 2 -54.41 33.04 -46.46
C ILE A 2 -52.96 32.74 -46.08
N TRP A 3 -52.72 32.73 -44.79
CA TRP A 3 -51.72 31.90 -44.06
C TRP A 3 -52.14 30.44 -44.11
N PRO A 4 -51.22 29.45 -44.06
CA PRO A 4 -51.00 28.75 -42.79
C PRO A 4 -49.60 28.16 -42.58
N THR A 5 -49.33 27.92 -41.38
CA THR A 5 -49.14 26.66 -40.65
C THR A 5 -47.71 26.42 -40.11
N SER A 6 -47.63 26.47 -38.83
CA SER A 6 -46.74 25.90 -37.83
C SER A 6 -45.71 24.85 -38.29
N LEU A 7 -44.45 25.10 -38.00
CA LEU A 7 -43.40 24.10 -37.92
C LEU A 7 -43.21 23.72 -36.43
N VAL A 8 -43.56 22.48 -36.10
CA VAL A 8 -43.28 21.87 -34.79
C VAL A 8 -41.85 21.43 -34.80
N VAL A 9 -41.00 22.07 -33.99
CA VAL A 9 -39.63 21.62 -33.73
C VAL A 9 -39.71 20.65 -32.57
N SER A 10 -39.47 19.36 -32.84
CA SER A 10 -39.24 18.31 -31.85
C SER A 10 -37.92 18.61 -31.11
N GLY A 11 -38.04 19.00 -29.84
CA GLY A 11 -36.88 19.11 -28.97
C GLY A 11 -36.43 17.73 -28.50
N ASP A 12 -35.22 17.35 -28.86
CA ASP A 12 -34.58 16.21 -28.22
C ASP A 12 -34.30 16.52 -26.76
N PRO A 13 -34.50 15.59 -25.82
CA PRO A 13 -34.17 15.83 -24.40
C PRO A 13 -32.65 15.90 -24.24
N ILE A 14 -32.21 17.04 -23.72
CA ILE A 14 -30.84 17.26 -23.23
C ILE A 14 -30.53 16.13 -22.23
N ARG A 15 -29.60 15.26 -22.58
CA ARG A 15 -29.05 14.29 -21.63
C ARG A 15 -28.34 15.06 -20.50
N ASP A 16 -28.97 15.01 -19.34
CA ASP A 16 -28.44 15.54 -18.09
C ASP A 16 -27.09 14.85 -17.73
N GLY A 17 -26.00 15.58 -17.86
CA GLY A 17 -24.64 15.15 -17.51
C GLY A 17 -24.37 15.09 -16.00
N SER A 18 -25.36 15.37 -15.14
CA SER A 18 -25.20 15.49 -13.70
C SER A 18 -25.00 14.14 -12.99
N GLN A 19 -25.57 13.07 -13.54
CA GLN A 19 -25.52 11.74 -12.89
C GLN A 19 -24.16 11.05 -12.93
N SER A 20 -23.27 11.42 -13.85
CA SER A 20 -21.93 10.82 -13.92
C SER A 20 -20.95 11.45 -12.93
N THR A 21 -21.10 12.74 -12.68
CA THR A 21 -20.27 13.51 -11.73
C THR A 21 -20.60 13.15 -10.29
N ASP A 22 -21.87 12.97 -9.97
CA ASP A 22 -22.33 12.56 -8.63
C ASP A 22 -21.90 11.14 -8.27
N ARG A 23 -21.88 10.21 -9.23
CA ARG A 23 -21.36 8.85 -8.99
C ARG A 23 -19.84 8.83 -8.77
N GLN A 24 -19.09 9.66 -9.47
CA GLN A 24 -17.64 9.77 -9.27
C GLN A 24 -17.30 10.46 -7.94
N LEU A 25 -18.03 11.49 -7.54
CA LEU A 25 -17.86 12.17 -6.26
C LEU A 25 -18.28 11.28 -5.09
N ALA A 26 -19.38 10.53 -5.20
CA ALA A 26 -19.82 9.57 -4.18
C ALA A 26 -18.84 8.40 -4.02
N GLY A 27 -18.21 7.94 -5.10
CA GLY A 27 -17.15 6.93 -5.06
C GLY A 27 -15.87 7.43 -4.38
N ALA A 28 -15.45 8.67 -4.66
CA ALA A 28 -14.27 9.28 -4.06
C ALA A 28 -14.47 9.59 -2.56
N ASP A 29 -15.66 9.98 -2.15
CA ASP A 29 -16.00 10.27 -0.76
C ASP A 29 -16.17 8.98 0.07
N ARG A 30 -16.68 7.92 -0.55
CA ARG A 30 -16.77 6.59 0.04
C ARG A 30 -15.39 5.99 0.35
N LEU A 31 -14.41 6.19 -0.53
CA LEU A 31 -13.03 5.76 -0.33
C LEU A 31 -12.30 6.58 0.74
N ARG A 32 -12.72 7.83 1.00
CA ARG A 32 -12.17 8.67 2.08
C ARG A 32 -12.62 8.25 3.48
N SER A 33 -13.76 7.57 3.61
CA SER A 33 -14.30 7.10 4.89
C SER A 33 -13.94 5.64 5.21
N MET A 34 -13.18 4.95 4.33
CA MET A 34 -12.82 3.55 4.53
C MET A 34 -11.73 3.44 5.58
N SER A 35 -12.00 2.71 6.66
CA SER A 35 -11.00 2.39 7.66
C SER A 35 -9.93 1.47 7.06
N VAL A 36 -8.67 1.85 7.27
CA VAL A 36 -7.52 0.98 6.94
C VAL A 36 -7.16 0.23 8.22
N GLU A 37 -7.33 -1.08 8.20
CA GLU A 37 -6.93 -1.95 9.30
C GLU A 37 -5.55 -2.56 8.99
N THR A 38 -4.69 -2.63 10.03
CA THR A 38 -3.36 -3.23 9.89
C THR A 38 -3.15 -4.32 10.91
N GLU A 39 -2.63 -5.45 10.46
CA GLU A 39 -2.35 -6.61 11.33
C GLU A 39 -1.02 -7.28 10.97
N ALA A 40 -0.48 -8.00 11.94
CA ALA A 40 0.66 -8.89 11.71
C ALA A 40 0.15 -10.27 11.28
N VAL A 41 0.63 -10.74 10.15
CA VAL A 41 0.34 -12.10 9.65
C VAL A 41 1.10 -13.10 10.50
N ARG A 42 0.37 -14.07 11.05
CA ARG A 42 0.94 -15.16 11.87
C ARG A 42 0.93 -16.52 11.14
N GLU A 43 0.05 -16.66 10.15
CA GLU A 43 -0.15 -17.90 9.42
C GLU A 43 -0.22 -17.64 7.92
N ALA A 44 0.27 -18.59 7.13
CA ALA A 44 0.19 -18.56 5.68
C ALA A 44 -1.19 -19.05 5.21
N THR A 45 -2.20 -18.19 5.26
CA THR A 45 -3.54 -18.51 4.76
C THR A 45 -3.62 -18.37 3.24
N ASP A 46 -4.61 -19.03 2.61
CA ASP A 46 -4.88 -18.87 1.17
C ASP A 46 -5.03 -17.41 0.77
N GLU A 47 -5.73 -16.63 1.58
CA GLU A 47 -5.94 -15.19 1.36
C GLU A 47 -4.63 -14.41 1.29
N VAL A 48 -3.70 -14.70 2.20
CA VAL A 48 -2.37 -14.05 2.23
C VAL A 48 -1.57 -14.43 0.99
N VAL A 49 -1.57 -15.71 0.61
CA VAL A 49 -0.88 -16.20 -0.60
C VAL A 49 -1.45 -15.56 -1.87
N GLU A 50 -2.77 -15.46 -1.98
CA GLU A 50 -3.44 -14.78 -3.10
C GLU A 50 -3.16 -13.27 -3.13
N ALA A 51 -3.13 -12.62 -1.97
CA ALA A 51 -2.76 -11.21 -1.87
C ALA A 51 -1.32 -10.98 -2.37
N PHE A 52 -0.37 -11.84 -1.98
CA PHE A 52 1.00 -11.77 -2.50
C PHE A 52 1.08 -12.01 -4.01
N ALA A 53 0.31 -12.95 -4.55
CA ALA A 53 0.27 -13.20 -6.00
C ALA A 53 -0.15 -11.93 -6.78
N ARG A 54 -0.99 -11.08 -6.19
CA ARG A 54 -1.47 -9.82 -6.78
C ARG A 54 -0.54 -8.65 -6.52
N LEU A 55 0.06 -8.57 -5.33
CA LEU A 55 0.85 -7.40 -4.87
C LEU A 55 2.32 -7.46 -5.29
N LEU A 56 2.96 -8.63 -5.23
CA LEU A 56 4.39 -8.76 -5.52
C LEU A 56 4.78 -8.32 -6.94
N PRO A 57 4.01 -8.59 -8.01
CA PRO A 57 4.32 -8.06 -9.34
C PRO A 57 4.34 -6.53 -9.40
N GLN A 58 3.61 -5.85 -8.50
CA GLN A 58 3.60 -4.39 -8.38
C GLN A 58 4.83 -3.84 -7.63
N LEU A 59 5.50 -4.67 -6.84
CA LEU A 59 6.74 -4.34 -6.15
C LEU A 59 7.95 -4.55 -7.07
N SER A 60 8.02 -5.71 -7.74
CA SER A 60 9.13 -6.10 -8.60
C SER A 60 8.67 -7.04 -9.70
N THR A 61 9.05 -6.74 -10.95
CA THR A 61 8.78 -7.61 -12.10
C THR A 61 9.55 -8.94 -12.04
N LYS A 62 10.58 -9.05 -11.18
CA LYS A 62 11.35 -10.26 -10.94
C LYS A 62 10.86 -11.07 -9.75
N ALA A 63 9.84 -10.58 -9.02
CA ALA A 63 9.31 -11.28 -7.87
C ALA A 63 8.70 -12.62 -8.29
N LYS A 64 9.11 -13.69 -7.61
CA LYS A 64 8.51 -15.01 -7.79
C LYS A 64 7.22 -15.10 -7.00
N ARG A 65 6.29 -15.91 -7.49
CA ARG A 65 5.07 -16.22 -6.75
C ARG A 65 5.45 -16.99 -5.48
N LEU A 66 4.87 -16.60 -4.36
CA LEU A 66 5.02 -17.29 -3.09
C LEU A 66 3.90 -18.31 -2.91
N ASP A 67 4.24 -19.49 -2.43
CA ASP A 67 3.31 -20.50 -1.92
C ASP A 67 3.20 -20.40 -0.39
N HIS A 68 2.38 -21.27 0.19
CA HIS A 68 2.17 -21.33 1.65
C HIS A 68 3.45 -21.59 2.42
N GLU A 69 4.32 -22.47 1.91
CA GLU A 69 5.60 -22.77 2.56
C GLU A 69 6.52 -21.55 2.57
N ALA A 70 6.61 -20.83 1.44
CA ALA A 70 7.40 -19.62 1.34
C ALA A 70 6.87 -18.50 2.27
N VAL A 71 5.55 -18.29 2.32
CA VAL A 71 4.94 -17.33 3.25
C VAL A 71 5.17 -17.79 4.71
N GLY A 72 5.01 -19.07 5.01
CA GLY A 72 5.29 -19.64 6.34
C GLY A 72 6.72 -19.39 6.80
N ARG A 73 7.70 -19.50 5.89
CA ARG A 73 9.10 -19.15 6.21
C ARG A 73 9.27 -17.66 6.54
N LEU A 74 8.52 -16.76 5.91
CA LEU A 74 8.59 -15.32 6.21
C LEU A 74 8.03 -14.99 7.59
N THR A 75 6.95 -15.66 8.01
CA THR A 75 6.26 -15.41 9.28
C THR A 75 6.79 -16.25 10.44
N GLY A 76 7.50 -17.32 10.15
CA GLY A 76 7.98 -18.30 11.16
C GLY A 76 9.26 -17.86 11.89
N THR A 77 9.82 -16.68 11.63
CA THR A 77 11.02 -16.19 12.31
C THR A 77 10.66 -15.14 13.37
N SER A 78 11.36 -15.16 14.50
CA SER A 78 11.16 -14.17 15.57
C SER A 78 11.63 -12.76 15.21
N THR A 79 12.43 -12.63 14.16
CA THR A 79 13.00 -11.35 13.71
C THR A 79 12.15 -10.67 12.65
N ASN A 80 11.27 -11.38 11.95
CA ASN A 80 10.46 -10.85 10.87
C ASN A 80 9.00 -10.70 11.31
N THR A 81 8.42 -9.57 10.96
CA THR A 81 6.98 -9.36 11.09
C THR A 81 6.43 -8.92 9.75
N LEU A 82 5.65 -9.81 9.15
CA LEU A 82 4.89 -9.49 7.94
C LEU A 82 3.64 -8.73 8.35
N LEU A 83 3.50 -7.49 7.92
CA LEU A 83 2.31 -6.67 8.10
C LEU A 83 1.47 -6.66 6.83
N VAL A 84 0.16 -6.71 7.01
CA VAL A 84 -0.81 -6.47 5.93
C VAL A 84 -1.73 -5.32 6.31
N ALA A 85 -2.22 -4.62 5.30
CA ALA A 85 -3.26 -3.61 5.43
C ALA A 85 -4.51 -4.05 4.67
N ARG A 86 -5.67 -3.93 5.33
CA ARG A 86 -6.98 -4.27 4.79
C ARG A 86 -7.81 -3.02 4.60
N VAL A 87 -8.60 -3.05 3.55
CA VAL A 87 -9.69 -2.10 3.29
C VAL A 87 -10.91 -2.93 2.93
N GLU A 88 -12.02 -2.73 3.63
CA GLU A 88 -13.25 -3.55 3.50
C GLU A 88 -12.96 -5.07 3.57
N GLY A 89 -12.06 -5.48 4.46
CA GLY A 89 -11.67 -6.87 4.65
C GLY A 89 -10.66 -7.42 3.63
N VAL A 90 -10.37 -6.71 2.54
CA VAL A 90 -9.45 -7.15 1.49
C VAL A 90 -8.02 -6.68 1.77
N ILE A 91 -7.04 -7.55 1.69
CA ILE A 91 -5.62 -7.17 1.80
C ILE A 91 -5.22 -6.35 0.57
N VAL A 92 -4.86 -5.09 0.78
CA VAL A 92 -4.47 -4.13 -0.27
C VAL A 92 -3.06 -3.58 -0.12
N GLY A 93 -2.34 -4.01 0.90
CA GLY A 93 -0.94 -3.62 1.09
C GLY A 93 -0.19 -4.55 2.02
N THR A 94 1.12 -4.60 1.85
CA THR A 94 2.02 -5.38 2.71
C THR A 94 3.29 -4.60 3.03
N LEU A 95 3.94 -4.96 4.13
CA LEU A 95 5.21 -4.43 4.58
C LEU A 95 5.92 -5.52 5.39
N MET A 96 7.22 -5.71 5.15
CA MET A 96 8.07 -6.55 6.00
C MET A 96 8.85 -5.68 6.98
N LEU A 97 8.66 -5.92 8.28
CA LEU A 97 9.47 -5.35 9.35
C LEU A 97 10.48 -6.40 9.80
N VAL A 98 11.76 -6.07 9.72
CA VAL A 98 12.87 -6.93 10.13
C VAL A 98 13.53 -6.35 11.36
N MET A 99 13.64 -7.13 12.44
CA MET A 99 14.32 -6.76 13.67
C MET A 99 15.71 -7.37 13.68
N SER A 100 16.73 -6.55 13.86
CA SER A 100 18.14 -6.96 13.85
C SER A 100 18.78 -6.73 15.22
N PRO A 101 18.89 -7.77 16.05
CA PRO A 101 19.67 -7.69 17.28
C PRO A 101 21.16 -7.61 16.92
N LEU A 102 21.78 -6.49 17.28
CA LEU A 102 23.20 -6.20 17.01
C LEU A 102 23.93 -5.93 18.32
N PRO A 103 25.27 -6.09 18.38
CA PRO A 103 26.06 -5.70 19.56
C PRO A 103 25.86 -4.24 19.97
N SER A 104 25.51 -3.37 19.00
CA SER A 104 25.23 -1.94 19.25
C SER A 104 23.78 -1.66 19.69
N GLY A 105 22.96 -2.70 19.90
CA GLY A 105 21.55 -2.63 20.25
C GLY A 105 20.61 -3.04 19.12
N LEU A 106 19.35 -3.21 19.47
CA LEU A 106 18.31 -3.61 18.51
C LEU A 106 18.08 -2.50 17.49
N ARG A 107 18.03 -2.89 16.20
CA ARG A 107 17.62 -2.02 15.09
C ARG A 107 16.48 -2.68 14.31
N ALA A 108 15.70 -1.87 13.66
CA ALA A 108 14.66 -2.32 12.76
C ALA A 108 14.94 -1.88 11.33
N HIS A 109 14.44 -2.65 10.36
CA HIS A 109 14.50 -2.30 8.96
C HIS A 109 13.15 -2.61 8.29
N ILE A 110 12.69 -1.70 7.42
CA ILE A 110 11.48 -1.89 6.63
C ILE A 110 11.89 -2.32 5.23
N GLU A 111 11.32 -3.43 4.78
CA GLU A 111 11.51 -3.99 3.45
C GLU A 111 10.17 -4.21 2.75
N ASP A 112 10.20 -4.32 1.44
CA ASP A 112 9.13 -4.80 0.57
C ASP A 112 7.76 -4.14 0.83
N VAL A 113 7.76 -2.81 0.95
CA VAL A 113 6.51 -2.04 1.06
C VAL A 113 5.82 -1.99 -0.30
N VAL A 114 4.62 -2.54 -0.37
CA VAL A 114 3.76 -2.46 -1.56
C VAL A 114 2.32 -2.16 -1.18
N VAL A 115 1.70 -1.27 -1.93
CA VAL A 115 0.28 -0.94 -1.86
C VAL A 115 -0.32 -1.13 -3.23
N ASP A 116 -1.43 -1.87 -3.30
CA ASP A 116 -2.19 -2.08 -4.53
C ASP A 116 -2.44 -0.74 -5.23
N ALA A 117 -2.21 -0.72 -6.55
CA ALA A 117 -2.37 0.50 -7.34
C ALA A 117 -3.75 1.14 -7.16
N ALA A 118 -4.80 0.32 -7.04
CA ALA A 118 -6.18 0.77 -6.82
C ALA A 118 -6.42 1.38 -5.42
N ALA A 119 -5.58 1.04 -4.43
CA ALA A 119 -5.70 1.54 -3.05
C ALA A 119 -4.71 2.65 -2.69
N ARG A 120 -3.91 3.11 -3.67
CA ARG A 120 -2.97 4.22 -3.44
C ARG A 120 -3.70 5.54 -3.18
N GLY A 121 -3.09 6.40 -2.37
CA GLY A 121 -3.68 7.69 -2.00
C GLY A 121 -4.70 7.63 -0.85
N HIS A 122 -5.08 6.44 -0.38
CA HIS A 122 -6.08 6.23 0.67
C HIS A 122 -5.48 5.94 2.07
N GLY A 123 -4.23 6.33 2.31
CA GLY A 123 -3.60 6.20 3.62
C GLY A 123 -3.00 4.82 3.94
N VAL A 124 -3.18 3.80 3.08
CA VAL A 124 -2.73 2.42 3.31
C VAL A 124 -1.24 2.34 3.65
N GLY A 125 -0.39 2.97 2.84
CA GLY A 125 1.06 2.97 3.10
C GLY A 125 1.42 3.67 4.41
N ARG A 126 0.69 4.73 4.78
CA ARG A 126 0.88 5.43 6.05
C ARG A 126 0.51 4.53 7.23
N ALA A 127 -0.61 3.85 7.18
CA ALA A 127 -1.05 2.93 8.23
C ALA A 127 -0.06 1.78 8.45
N LEU A 128 0.49 1.20 7.37
CA LEU A 128 1.54 0.18 7.47
C LEU A 128 2.81 0.71 8.15
N ILE A 129 3.27 1.88 7.75
CA ILE A 129 4.46 2.52 8.35
C ILE A 129 4.24 2.83 9.82
N ASP A 130 3.10 3.42 10.19
CA ASP A 130 2.79 3.75 11.58
C ASP A 130 2.73 2.49 12.46
N LYS A 131 2.16 1.39 11.93
CA LYS A 131 2.16 0.10 12.63
C LYS A 131 3.58 -0.45 12.83
N ALA A 132 4.42 -0.37 11.80
CA ALA A 132 5.81 -0.82 11.88
C ALA A 132 6.62 0.02 12.87
N LEU A 133 6.44 1.35 12.89
CA LEU A 133 7.08 2.25 13.85
C LEU A 133 6.69 1.90 15.29
N GLY A 134 5.38 1.67 15.55
CA GLY A 134 4.89 1.25 16.86
C GLY A 134 5.53 -0.05 17.32
N LEU A 135 5.51 -1.09 16.48
CA LEU A 135 6.10 -2.39 16.82
C LEU A 135 7.62 -2.31 17.08
N ALA A 136 8.34 -1.52 16.31
CA ALA A 136 9.77 -1.33 16.50
C ALA A 136 10.06 -0.59 17.80
N ALA A 137 9.26 0.43 18.14
CA ALA A 137 9.40 1.17 19.41
C ALA A 137 9.07 0.28 20.62
N ASP A 138 7.97 -0.48 20.57
CA ASP A 138 7.56 -1.40 21.64
C ASP A 138 8.61 -2.48 21.90
N ALA A 139 9.32 -2.92 20.86
CA ALA A 139 10.42 -3.86 20.98
C ALA A 139 11.73 -3.22 21.47
N GLY A 140 11.79 -1.90 21.65
CA GLY A 140 12.99 -1.19 22.08
C GLY A 140 14.05 -0.99 20.99
N ALA A 141 13.66 -0.99 19.71
CA ALA A 141 14.58 -0.69 18.62
C ALA A 141 15.07 0.77 18.72
N ARG A 142 16.38 0.97 18.58
CA ARG A 142 17.01 2.30 18.65
C ARG A 142 16.80 3.13 17.41
N THR A 143 16.70 2.47 16.25
CA THR A 143 16.46 3.08 14.94
C THR A 143 15.64 2.14 14.09
N ILE A 144 14.91 2.75 13.14
CA ILE A 144 14.28 2.04 12.06
C ILE A 144 14.71 2.68 10.74
N ASP A 145 15.24 1.88 9.85
CA ASP A 145 15.79 2.32 8.57
C ASP A 145 15.01 1.69 7.40
N LEU A 146 15.09 2.28 6.24
CA LEU A 146 14.62 1.73 4.97
C LEU A 146 15.47 2.24 3.82
N THR A 147 15.42 1.55 2.69
CA THR A 147 16.02 2.05 1.45
C THR A 147 14.93 2.34 0.42
N SER A 148 15.08 3.45 -0.29
CA SER A 148 14.16 3.82 -1.37
C SER A 148 14.92 4.44 -2.53
N ARG A 149 14.47 4.15 -3.75
CA ARG A 149 15.05 4.76 -4.96
C ARG A 149 14.57 6.21 -5.10
N PRO A 150 15.42 7.13 -5.59
CA PRO A 150 15.00 8.51 -5.84
C PRO A 150 13.75 8.64 -6.72
N SER A 151 13.60 7.75 -7.71
CA SER A 151 12.47 7.72 -8.63
C SER A 151 11.12 7.36 -7.97
N ARG A 152 11.11 6.83 -6.74
CA ARG A 152 9.88 6.51 -5.99
C ARG A 152 9.39 7.73 -5.20
N GLU A 153 9.17 8.85 -5.87
CA GLU A 153 8.84 10.13 -5.24
C GLU A 153 7.65 10.07 -4.27
N ALA A 154 6.56 9.38 -4.64
CA ALA A 154 5.37 9.26 -3.78
C ALA A 154 5.68 8.52 -2.48
N ALA A 155 6.49 7.45 -2.54
CA ALA A 155 6.94 6.72 -1.37
C ALA A 155 7.91 7.56 -0.52
N ASN A 156 8.84 8.28 -1.16
CA ASN A 156 9.78 9.15 -0.46
C ASN A 156 9.03 10.25 0.33
N ARG A 157 8.03 10.90 -0.29
CA ARG A 157 7.17 11.86 0.42
C ARG A 157 6.39 11.23 1.58
N LEU A 158 5.97 9.96 1.45
CA LEU A 158 5.33 9.23 2.53
C LEU A 158 6.28 9.05 3.71
N TYR A 159 7.50 8.58 3.47
CA TYR A 159 8.50 8.34 4.51
C TYR A 159 8.88 9.63 5.22
N GLU A 160 9.12 10.72 4.49
CA GLU A 160 9.42 12.03 5.08
C GLU A 160 8.27 12.53 5.98
N ARG A 161 7.01 12.39 5.56
CA ARG A 161 5.83 12.70 6.40
C ARG A 161 5.66 11.77 7.60
N ALA A 162 6.19 10.56 7.54
CA ALA A 162 6.22 9.62 8.66
C ALA A 162 7.38 9.88 9.64
N GLY A 163 8.22 10.88 9.37
CA GLY A 163 9.33 11.28 10.25
C GLY A 163 10.69 10.71 9.87
N PHE A 164 10.79 9.93 8.79
CA PHE A 164 12.08 9.48 8.28
C PHE A 164 12.87 10.66 7.70
N ARG A 165 14.17 10.63 7.93
CA ARG A 165 15.11 11.62 7.39
C ARG A 165 16.11 10.92 6.48
N ARG A 166 16.39 11.54 5.34
CA ARG A 166 17.48 11.07 4.45
C ARG A 166 18.81 11.09 5.19
N ARG A 167 19.60 10.08 4.94
CA ARG A 167 20.96 9.98 5.48
C ARG A 167 21.98 10.06 4.36
N GLU A 168 23.09 10.68 4.65
CA GLU A 168 24.29 10.67 3.80
C GLU A 168 25.07 9.38 4.06
N SER A 169 24.62 8.28 3.47
CA SER A 169 25.27 6.98 3.55
C SER A 169 25.22 6.28 2.21
N THR A 170 26.27 5.52 1.88
CA THR A 170 26.34 4.74 0.65
C THR A 170 25.93 3.29 0.92
N VAL A 171 25.03 2.78 0.09
CA VAL A 171 24.64 1.37 0.11
C VAL A 171 25.53 0.61 -0.87
N TYR A 172 26.26 -0.40 -0.38
CA TYR A 172 27.03 -1.32 -1.21
C TYR A 172 26.26 -2.62 -1.40
N ARG A 173 26.29 -3.18 -2.60
CA ARG A 173 25.65 -4.46 -2.91
C ARG A 173 26.60 -5.33 -3.75
N VAL A 174 26.69 -6.59 -3.37
CA VAL A 174 27.24 -7.65 -4.21
C VAL A 174 26.11 -8.64 -4.52
N ALA A 175 25.99 -9.07 -5.76
CA ALA A 175 25.08 -10.15 -6.12
C ALA A 175 25.76 -11.49 -5.82
N LEU A 176 25.02 -12.41 -5.21
CA LEU A 176 25.43 -13.77 -4.91
C LEU A 176 24.52 -14.67 -5.76
N ASP A 177 24.94 -14.94 -7.00
CA ASP A 177 24.19 -15.75 -7.96
C ASP A 177 24.61 -17.22 -7.85
#